data_5cd6e515c938b32407206b72a26d76f1
#
_entry.id   5cd6e515c938b32407206b72a26d76f1
#
_cell.length_a   1.000
_cell.length_b   1.000
_cell.length_c   1.000
_cell.angle_alpha   90.00
_cell.angle_beta   90.00
_cell.angle_gamma   90.00
#
_symmetry.space_group_name_H-M   'P 1'
#
loop_
_entity.id
_entity.type
_entity.pdbx_description
1 polymer ?
#
loop_
_entity_poly.entity_id
_entity_poly.type
_entity_poly.pdbx_seq_one_letter_code
_entity_poly.pdbx_strand_id
1 'polypeptide(L)'
;MCWNKKEELVISKYHEKHNIQYEYLDLKIIGTDYGEWGGELKVIYADSTEILVKKCNVKSIFEYKGDLYFLEGLEHMYLNEGSLYKLVYDGTSISFRKCLDLKECPIAFYIFDENLYVISSENLFTISNEDGTYKKNIVFKHFPFSAFVPNSLVVYKGDFIIGMRGGLGRIEYSNTNNVQYMRLKK
;
A
#
# COMPACT_ATOMS: atom_id res chain seq x y z
N MET A 1 22.11 17.32 -16.37
CA MET A 1 22.31 16.03 -17.10
C MET A 1 21.17 15.12 -16.73
N CYS A 2 20.16 15.02 -17.60
CA CYS A 2 18.98 14.17 -17.36
C CYS A 2 19.35 12.72 -17.72
N TRP A 3 19.36 11.86 -16.74
CA TRP A 3 19.48 10.42 -16.96
C TRP A 3 18.16 9.90 -17.51
N ASN A 4 18.12 9.60 -18.81
CA ASN A 4 17.06 8.84 -19.45
C ASN A 4 17.22 7.36 -19.04
N LYS A 5 16.79 6.99 -17.84
CA LYS A 5 16.49 5.57 -17.57
C LYS A 5 15.25 5.26 -18.39
N LYS A 6 15.36 4.38 -19.36
CA LYS A 6 14.19 3.73 -19.96
C LYS A 6 13.44 3.07 -18.83
N GLU A 7 12.31 3.65 -18.46
CA GLU A 7 11.41 3.01 -17.52
C GLU A 7 10.86 1.76 -18.20
N GLU A 8 11.27 0.62 -17.72
CA GLU A 8 10.76 -0.67 -18.19
C GLU A 8 9.81 -1.23 -17.13
N LEU A 9 8.62 -1.66 -17.57
CA LEU A 9 7.70 -2.38 -16.72
C LEU A 9 8.23 -3.81 -16.53
N VAL A 10 8.64 -4.12 -15.30
CA VAL A 10 9.10 -5.45 -14.93
C VAL A 10 7.95 -6.25 -14.35
N ILE A 11 7.65 -7.40 -14.96
CA ILE A 11 6.63 -8.33 -14.49
C ILE A 11 7.35 -9.50 -13.84
N SER A 12 7.14 -9.70 -12.56
CA SER A 12 7.68 -10.80 -11.79
C SER A 12 6.59 -11.67 -11.19
N LYS A 13 6.94 -12.90 -10.81
CA LYS A 13 6.02 -13.75 -10.08
C LYS A 13 5.77 -13.14 -8.69
N TYR A 14 4.50 -12.95 -8.34
CA TYR A 14 4.12 -12.51 -7.02
C TYR A 14 4.35 -13.65 -6.01
N HIS A 15 4.99 -13.31 -4.90
CA HIS A 15 5.13 -14.15 -3.72
C HIS A 15 4.48 -13.41 -2.56
N GLU A 16 3.50 -14.01 -1.94
CA GLU A 16 2.88 -13.45 -0.74
C GLU A 16 3.93 -13.28 0.34
N LYS A 17 4.03 -12.08 0.87
CA LYS A 17 4.96 -11.73 1.95
C LYS A 17 4.15 -11.49 3.20
N HIS A 18 4.32 -12.37 4.18
CA HIS A 18 3.74 -12.17 5.51
C HIS A 18 4.57 -11.22 6.39
N ASN A 19 5.77 -10.87 5.95
CA ASN A 19 6.69 -10.00 6.68
C ASN A 19 7.16 -8.86 5.77
N ILE A 20 7.00 -7.64 6.24
CA ILE A 20 7.50 -6.42 5.62
C ILE A 20 8.58 -5.85 6.53
N GLN A 21 9.73 -5.52 5.96
CA GLN A 21 10.81 -4.84 6.67
C GLN A 21 11.06 -3.49 6.02
N TYR A 22 11.21 -2.48 6.86
CA TYR A 22 11.51 -1.11 6.44
C TYR A 22 12.58 -0.53 7.36
N GLU A 23 13.60 0.08 6.78
CA GLU A 23 14.64 0.79 7.53
C GLU A 23 14.34 2.27 7.50
N TYR A 24 14.31 2.90 8.65
CA TYR A 24 14.04 4.31 8.81
C TYR A 24 14.96 4.90 9.86
N LEU A 25 15.89 5.77 9.45
CA LEU A 25 16.96 6.31 10.29
C LEU A 25 17.77 5.15 10.94
N ASP A 26 17.77 5.06 12.27
CA ASP A 26 18.42 4.02 13.08
C ASP A 26 17.45 2.90 13.51
N LEU A 27 16.24 2.89 12.95
CA LEU A 27 15.19 1.93 13.29
C LEU A 27 15.03 0.88 12.19
N LYS A 28 14.81 -0.36 12.59
CA LYS A 28 14.28 -1.42 11.73
C LYS A 28 12.83 -1.69 12.11
N ILE A 29 11.92 -1.46 11.18
CA ILE A 29 10.48 -1.61 11.38
C ILE A 29 10.03 -2.90 10.71
N ILE A 30 9.30 -3.73 11.45
CA ILE A 30 8.81 -5.02 10.98
C ILE A 30 7.29 -5.03 11.09
N GLY A 31 6.63 -5.22 9.96
CA GLY A 31 5.19 -5.45 9.87
C GLY A 31 4.89 -6.89 9.49
N THR A 32 3.92 -7.50 10.13
CA THR A 32 3.44 -8.85 9.78
C THR A 32 1.96 -8.83 9.44
N ASP A 33 1.56 -9.75 8.57
CA ASP A 33 0.18 -9.97 8.15
C ASP A 33 -0.09 -11.47 8.06
N TYR A 34 -0.91 -11.98 8.94
CA TYR A 34 -1.36 -13.38 8.95
C TYR A 34 -2.88 -13.49 8.76
N GLY A 35 -3.51 -12.47 8.17
CA GLY A 35 -4.93 -12.44 7.91
C GLY A 35 -5.74 -12.51 9.21
N GLU A 36 -6.70 -13.45 9.28
CA GLU A 36 -7.55 -13.65 10.46
C GLU A 36 -6.79 -14.00 11.74
N TRP A 37 -5.58 -14.52 11.62
CA TRP A 37 -4.69 -14.84 12.75
C TRP A 37 -3.96 -13.61 13.31
N GLY A 38 -4.21 -12.43 12.73
CA GLY A 38 -3.65 -11.16 13.16
C GLY A 38 -2.28 -10.86 12.57
N GLY A 39 -1.61 -9.91 13.18
CA GLY A 39 -0.28 -9.45 12.80
C GLY A 39 0.24 -8.45 13.81
N GLU A 40 1.45 -7.96 13.59
CA GLU A 40 2.12 -7.06 14.52
C GLU A 40 2.95 -6.03 13.74
N LEU A 41 3.00 -4.82 14.29
CA LEU A 41 3.99 -3.82 13.94
C LEU A 41 4.99 -3.70 15.08
N LYS A 42 6.25 -3.99 14.79
CA LYS A 42 7.36 -3.95 15.75
C LYS A 42 8.44 -3.02 15.26
N VAL A 43 9.20 -2.49 16.20
CA VAL A 43 10.39 -1.68 15.92
C VAL A 43 11.56 -2.25 16.69
N ILE A 44 12.70 -2.37 16.02
CA ILE A 44 13.97 -2.76 16.58
C ILE A 44 14.89 -1.54 16.52
N TYR A 45 15.39 -1.12 17.66
CA TYR A 45 16.32 -0.01 17.81
C TYR A 45 17.77 -0.46 17.54
N ALA A 46 18.69 0.49 17.40
CA ALA A 46 20.11 0.22 17.15
C ALA A 46 20.77 -0.65 18.23
N ASP A 47 20.30 -0.55 19.47
CA ASP A 47 20.76 -1.38 20.61
C ASP A 47 20.12 -2.78 20.64
N SER A 48 19.38 -3.15 19.60
CA SER A 48 18.60 -4.38 19.46
C SER A 48 17.39 -4.49 20.39
N THR A 49 16.98 -3.43 21.05
CA THR A 49 15.72 -3.39 21.81
C THR A 49 14.55 -3.51 20.84
N GLU A 50 13.67 -4.47 21.08
CA GLU A 50 12.45 -4.70 20.28
C GLU A 50 11.22 -4.20 21.03
N ILE A 51 10.39 -3.40 20.37
CA ILE A 51 9.14 -2.88 20.92
C ILE A 51 7.97 -3.26 20.02
N LEU A 52 6.93 -3.84 20.60
CA LEU A 52 5.64 -4.00 19.95
C LEU A 52 4.91 -2.66 19.92
N VAL A 53 4.75 -2.09 18.72
CA VAL A 53 4.08 -0.80 18.51
C VAL A 53 2.56 -0.99 18.44
N LYS A 54 2.10 -1.97 17.64
CA LYS A 54 0.67 -2.23 17.46
C LYS A 54 0.41 -3.68 17.05
N LYS A 55 -0.68 -4.27 17.56
CA LYS A 55 -1.22 -5.52 17.03
C LYS A 55 -2.16 -5.20 15.87
N CYS A 56 -1.78 -5.55 14.64
CA CYS A 56 -2.57 -5.34 13.42
C CYS A 56 -1.93 -6.06 12.24
N ASN A 57 -2.71 -6.32 11.20
CA ASN A 57 -2.21 -6.83 9.92
C ASN A 57 -1.61 -5.67 9.11
N VAL A 58 -0.29 -5.62 9.03
CA VAL A 58 0.45 -4.56 8.33
C VAL A 58 0.52 -4.90 6.85
N LYS A 59 -0.08 -4.07 6.01
CA LYS A 59 -0.10 -4.23 4.55
C LYS A 59 1.06 -3.55 3.85
N SER A 60 1.53 -2.42 4.40
CA SER A 60 2.63 -1.65 3.82
C SER A 60 3.23 -0.70 4.84
N ILE A 61 4.53 -0.40 4.70
CA ILE A 61 5.26 0.64 5.44
C ILE A 61 5.98 1.48 4.40
N PHE A 62 5.86 2.80 4.46
CA PHE A 62 6.42 3.70 3.45
C PHE A 62 6.58 5.13 3.95
N GLU A 63 7.47 5.86 3.30
CA GLU A 63 7.58 7.31 3.45
C GLU A 63 6.74 8.04 2.40
N TYR A 64 6.06 9.10 2.83
CA TYR A 64 5.29 9.97 1.98
C TYR A 64 5.34 11.41 2.49
N LYS A 65 5.78 12.35 1.63
CA LYS A 65 5.94 13.77 1.96
C LYS A 65 6.76 14.02 3.23
N GLY A 66 7.84 13.24 3.41
CA GLY A 66 8.76 13.36 4.53
C GLY A 66 8.30 12.75 5.85
N ASP A 67 7.16 12.11 5.85
CA ASP A 67 6.61 11.41 7.02
C ASP A 67 6.54 9.90 6.78
N LEU A 68 6.65 9.12 7.84
CA LEU A 68 6.56 7.67 7.80
C LEU A 68 5.13 7.20 8.09
N TYR A 69 4.63 6.30 7.25
CA TYR A 69 3.28 5.76 7.36
C TYR A 69 3.25 4.24 7.29
N PHE A 70 2.16 3.67 7.77
CA PHE A 70 1.79 2.30 7.45
C PHE A 70 0.29 2.17 7.15
N LEU A 71 -0.02 1.21 6.30
CA LEU A 71 -1.37 0.74 6.03
C LEU A 71 -1.60 -0.55 6.80
N GLU A 72 -2.74 -0.65 7.46
CA GLU A 72 -3.23 -1.90 8.02
C GLU A 72 -4.57 -2.26 7.40
N GLY A 73 -4.94 -3.53 7.46
CA GLY A 73 -6.28 -3.94 7.06
C GLY A 73 -6.50 -5.44 7.14
N LEU A 74 -7.76 -5.80 7.18
CA LEU A 74 -8.22 -7.17 7.13
C LEU A 74 -9.41 -7.28 6.19
N GLU A 75 -9.31 -8.21 5.24
CA GLU A 75 -10.43 -8.66 4.43
C GLU A 75 -10.61 -10.16 4.66
N HIS A 76 -11.66 -10.52 5.34
CA HIS A 76 -12.00 -11.90 5.66
C HIS A 76 -13.51 -12.04 5.87
N MET A 77 -14.16 -12.92 5.12
CA MET A 77 -15.62 -13.15 5.16
C MET A 77 -16.39 -11.83 4.95
N TYR A 78 -17.04 -11.32 6.02
CA TYR A 78 -17.83 -10.08 5.99
C TYR A 78 -17.05 -8.85 6.48
N LEU A 79 -15.80 -9.05 6.95
CA LEU A 79 -14.94 -7.96 7.38
C LEU A 79 -14.18 -7.45 6.18
N ASN A 80 -14.26 -6.14 5.96
CA ASN A 80 -13.44 -5.43 4.98
C ASN A 80 -13.09 -4.07 5.58
N GLU A 81 -11.97 -4.01 6.28
CA GLU A 81 -11.55 -2.83 7.02
C GLU A 81 -10.07 -2.51 6.80
N GLY A 82 -9.72 -1.26 6.93
CA GLY A 82 -8.36 -0.80 6.82
C GLY A 82 -8.20 0.64 7.27
N SER A 83 -6.97 0.99 7.56
CA SER A 83 -6.62 2.33 8.05
C SER A 83 -5.24 2.76 7.62
N LEU A 84 -5.06 4.07 7.48
CA LEU A 84 -3.76 4.72 7.36
C LEU A 84 -3.34 5.27 8.72
N TYR A 85 -2.11 4.97 9.11
CA TYR A 85 -1.47 5.51 10.30
C TYR A 85 -0.18 6.23 9.94
N LYS A 86 0.13 7.28 10.69
CA LYS A 86 1.45 7.92 10.70
C LYS A 86 2.24 7.39 11.87
N LEU A 87 3.48 7.00 11.62
CA LEU A 87 4.47 6.74 12.65
C LEU A 87 5.20 8.05 12.98
N VAL A 88 5.43 8.28 14.26
CA VAL A 88 6.13 9.47 14.76
C VAL A 88 7.30 9.01 15.59
N TYR A 89 8.50 9.32 15.15
CA TYR A 89 9.74 9.05 15.86
C TYR A 89 10.36 10.37 16.33
N ASP A 90 10.63 10.51 17.62
CA ASP A 90 11.20 11.71 18.24
C ASP A 90 12.72 11.62 18.52
N GLY A 91 13.37 10.58 18.00
CA GLY A 91 14.78 10.27 18.22
C GLY A 91 15.03 9.33 19.40
N THR A 92 14.02 9.03 20.21
CA THR A 92 14.10 8.13 21.37
C THR A 92 12.97 7.11 21.41
N SER A 93 11.77 7.53 21.07
CA SER A 93 10.59 6.67 21.11
C SER A 93 9.79 6.77 19.82
N ILE A 94 9.11 5.67 19.49
CA ILE A 94 8.18 5.63 18.38
C ILE A 94 6.74 5.54 18.88
N SER A 95 5.88 6.32 18.26
CA SER A 95 4.45 6.31 18.50
C SER A 95 3.69 6.29 17.19
N PHE A 96 2.37 6.12 17.23
CA PHE A 96 1.55 6.16 16.02
C PHE A 96 0.25 6.92 16.27
N ARG A 97 -0.29 7.49 15.19
CA ARG A 97 -1.62 8.08 15.18
C ARG A 97 -2.40 7.63 13.96
N LYS A 98 -3.68 7.36 14.15
CA LYS A 98 -4.59 7.08 13.04
C LYS A 98 -4.83 8.35 12.24
N CYS A 99 -4.59 8.29 10.93
CA CYS A 99 -4.79 9.40 10.01
C CYS A 99 -6.14 9.30 9.29
N LEU A 100 -6.51 8.09 8.87
CA LEU A 100 -7.71 7.87 8.08
C LEU A 100 -8.23 6.45 8.28
N ASP A 101 -9.54 6.33 8.41
CA ASP A 101 -10.26 5.07 8.30
C ASP A 101 -10.66 4.86 6.83
N LEU A 102 -10.12 3.83 6.19
CA LEU A 102 -10.32 3.57 4.77
C LEU A 102 -11.66 2.90 4.46
N LYS A 103 -12.27 2.23 5.45
CA LYS A 103 -13.50 1.43 5.32
C LYS A 103 -13.38 0.26 4.33
N GLU A 104 -12.18 -0.11 3.97
CA GLU A 104 -11.83 -1.23 3.11
C GLU A 104 -10.36 -1.60 3.30
N CYS A 105 -10.03 -2.87 3.09
CA CYS A 105 -8.67 -3.38 3.25
C CYS A 105 -7.78 -2.90 2.10
N PRO A 106 -6.69 -2.16 2.37
CA PRO A 106 -5.71 -1.81 1.34
C PRO A 106 -4.90 -3.06 0.94
N ILE A 107 -4.67 -3.24 -0.36
CA ILE A 107 -3.89 -4.36 -0.89
C ILE A 107 -2.50 -3.90 -1.31
N ALA A 108 -2.43 -2.81 -2.07
CA ALA A 108 -1.19 -2.24 -2.54
C ALA A 108 -1.30 -0.73 -2.67
N PHE A 109 -0.16 -0.07 -2.70
CA PHE A 109 -0.07 1.37 -2.89
C PHE A 109 0.99 1.72 -3.93
N TYR A 110 0.91 2.93 -4.46
CA TYR A 110 1.91 3.54 -5.30
C TYR A 110 1.91 5.06 -5.12
N ILE A 111 3.09 5.65 -5.02
CA ILE A 111 3.24 7.11 -4.95
C ILE A 111 3.65 7.60 -6.33
N PHE A 112 2.82 8.45 -6.91
CA PHE A 112 3.05 9.03 -8.23
C PHE A 112 2.57 10.48 -8.25
N ASP A 113 3.40 11.37 -8.79
CA ASP A 113 3.12 12.81 -8.90
C ASP A 113 2.58 13.40 -7.58
N GLU A 114 3.32 13.14 -6.50
CA GLU A 114 3.00 13.56 -5.13
C GLU A 114 1.65 13.04 -4.57
N ASN A 115 0.98 12.14 -5.27
CA ASN A 115 -0.25 11.52 -4.82
C ASN A 115 -0.01 10.09 -4.32
N LEU A 116 -0.66 9.75 -3.23
CA LEU A 116 -0.69 8.39 -2.69
C LEU A 116 -1.91 7.66 -3.25
N TYR A 117 -1.68 6.73 -4.17
CA TYR A 117 -2.69 5.83 -4.73
C TYR A 117 -2.72 4.54 -3.94
N VAL A 118 -3.90 4.06 -3.64
CA VAL A 118 -4.13 2.79 -2.94
C VAL A 118 -5.18 1.99 -3.68
N ILE A 119 -4.92 0.69 -3.83
CA ILE A 119 -5.89 -0.26 -4.35
C ILE A 119 -6.38 -1.17 -3.24
N SER A 120 -7.68 -1.41 -3.20
CA SER A 120 -8.36 -2.44 -2.42
C SER A 120 -8.92 -3.52 -3.35
N SER A 121 -9.67 -4.47 -2.83
CA SER A 121 -10.43 -5.42 -3.65
C SER A 121 -11.53 -4.76 -4.47
N GLU A 122 -12.04 -3.61 -4.04
CA GLU A 122 -13.22 -2.96 -4.65
C GLU A 122 -12.86 -1.69 -5.42
N ASN A 123 -11.89 -0.91 -4.94
CA ASN A 123 -11.66 0.43 -5.41
C ASN A 123 -10.18 0.76 -5.63
N LEU A 124 -9.94 1.70 -6.54
CA LEU A 124 -8.70 2.47 -6.61
C LEU A 124 -9.01 3.88 -6.10
N PHE A 125 -8.24 4.38 -5.16
CA PHE A 125 -8.44 5.69 -4.56
C PHE A 125 -7.12 6.39 -4.27
N THR A 126 -7.19 7.72 -4.12
CA THR A 126 -6.09 8.52 -3.58
C THR A 126 -6.35 8.88 -2.14
N ILE A 127 -5.26 9.11 -1.41
CA ILE A 127 -5.31 9.72 -0.09
C ILE A 127 -4.62 11.07 -0.19
N SER A 128 -5.37 12.14 0.05
CA SER A 128 -4.85 13.49 0.17
C SER A 128 -4.70 13.89 1.64
N ASN A 129 -3.75 14.78 1.90
CA ASN A 129 -3.55 15.40 3.20
C ASN A 129 -3.50 16.91 3.00
N GLU A 130 -4.49 17.61 3.53
CA GLU A 130 -4.61 19.06 3.55
C GLU A 130 -4.56 19.51 5.00
N ASP A 131 -3.47 20.16 5.42
CA ASP A 131 -3.26 20.69 6.77
C ASP A 131 -3.53 19.68 7.90
N GLY A 132 -3.12 18.43 7.70
CA GLY A 132 -3.32 17.34 8.67
C GLY A 132 -4.67 16.64 8.59
N THR A 133 -5.54 17.09 7.70
CA THR A 133 -6.81 16.43 7.40
C THR A 133 -6.67 15.47 6.23
N TYR A 134 -6.87 14.19 6.49
CA TYR A 134 -6.76 13.16 5.47
C TYR A 134 -8.11 12.84 4.85
N LYS A 135 -8.14 12.73 3.52
CA LYS A 135 -9.36 12.40 2.76
C LYS A 135 -9.07 11.28 1.76
N LYS A 136 -10.03 10.38 1.64
CA LYS A 136 -10.05 9.33 0.61
C LYS A 136 -10.88 9.82 -0.56
N ASN A 137 -10.27 9.85 -1.76
CA ASN A 137 -10.94 10.25 -3.00
C ASN A 137 -10.94 9.06 -3.97
N ILE A 138 -12.11 8.56 -4.32
CA ILE A 138 -12.24 7.43 -5.24
C ILE A 138 -11.85 7.85 -6.65
N VAL A 139 -10.87 7.16 -7.22
CA VAL A 139 -10.43 7.29 -8.62
C VAL A 139 -11.22 6.32 -9.51
N PHE A 140 -11.40 5.09 -9.04
CA PHE A 140 -12.15 4.06 -9.75
C PHE A 140 -12.95 3.20 -8.76
N LYS A 141 -14.26 3.08 -9.00
CA LYS A 141 -15.19 2.29 -8.18
C LYS A 141 -15.46 0.93 -8.80
N HIS A 142 -15.75 -0.05 -7.92
CA HIS A 142 -16.16 -1.39 -8.32
C HIS A 142 -15.18 -2.04 -9.28
N PHE A 143 -13.98 -2.22 -8.77
CA PHE A 143 -12.86 -2.76 -9.51
C PHE A 143 -13.23 -4.08 -10.21
N PRO A 144 -13.27 -4.12 -11.58
CA PRO A 144 -13.79 -5.29 -12.30
C PRO A 144 -12.90 -6.51 -12.17
N PHE A 145 -11.73 -6.37 -11.60
CA PHE A 145 -10.73 -7.41 -11.44
C PHE A 145 -10.64 -7.98 -10.02
N SER A 146 -11.58 -7.64 -9.13
CA SER A 146 -11.59 -8.15 -7.76
C SER A 146 -11.47 -9.68 -7.68
N ALA A 147 -12.15 -10.39 -8.59
CA ALA A 147 -12.07 -11.85 -8.68
C ALA A 147 -10.67 -12.39 -9.07
N PHE A 148 -9.78 -11.56 -9.61
CA PHE A 148 -8.42 -11.94 -9.98
C PHE A 148 -7.38 -11.63 -8.90
N VAL A 149 -7.82 -11.25 -7.71
CA VAL A 149 -6.95 -11.01 -6.55
C VAL A 149 -5.81 -10.03 -6.88
N PRO A 150 -6.07 -8.72 -6.88
CA PRO A 150 -5.04 -7.70 -7.05
C PRO A 150 -3.92 -7.86 -6.02
N ASN A 151 -2.69 -7.54 -6.38
CA ASN A 151 -1.53 -7.70 -5.49
C ASN A 151 -0.45 -6.63 -5.63
N SER A 152 -0.53 -5.80 -6.65
CA SER A 152 0.43 -4.72 -6.88
C SER A 152 -0.18 -3.62 -7.74
N LEU A 153 0.36 -2.41 -7.59
CA LEU A 153 -0.07 -1.22 -8.30
C LEU A 153 1.16 -0.43 -8.74
N VAL A 154 1.16 0.07 -9.97
CA VAL A 154 2.15 1.02 -10.49
C VAL A 154 1.50 1.92 -11.52
N VAL A 155 2.00 3.14 -11.68
CA VAL A 155 1.68 4.00 -12.83
C VAL A 155 2.78 3.86 -13.87
N TYR A 156 2.41 3.47 -15.08
CA TYR A 156 3.33 3.28 -16.20
C TYR A 156 2.80 3.94 -17.46
N LYS A 157 3.58 4.87 -18.03
CA LYS A 157 3.20 5.67 -19.22
C LYS A 157 1.85 6.37 -19.08
N GLY A 158 1.55 6.83 -17.87
CA GLY A 158 0.32 7.54 -17.55
C GLY A 158 -0.89 6.64 -17.27
N ASP A 159 -0.73 5.31 -17.20
CA ASP A 159 -1.82 4.39 -16.88
C ASP A 159 -1.57 3.65 -15.57
N PHE A 160 -2.63 3.31 -14.87
CA PHE A 160 -2.55 2.40 -13.73
C PHE A 160 -2.41 0.97 -14.24
N ILE A 161 -1.34 0.31 -13.83
CA ILE A 161 -1.11 -1.09 -14.09
C ILE A 161 -1.22 -1.84 -12.76
N ILE A 162 -2.10 -2.83 -12.74
CA ILE A 162 -2.44 -3.59 -11.54
C ILE A 162 -2.03 -5.03 -11.78
N GLY A 163 -1.08 -5.50 -10.99
CA GLY A 163 -0.72 -6.91 -10.96
C GLY A 163 -1.80 -7.71 -10.25
N MET A 164 -2.10 -8.91 -10.79
CA MET A 164 -3.12 -9.79 -10.22
C MET A 164 -2.83 -11.26 -10.58
N ARG A 165 -3.58 -12.16 -9.99
CA ARG A 165 -3.45 -13.59 -10.28
C ARG A 165 -3.67 -13.87 -11.77
N GLY A 166 -2.60 -14.27 -12.46
CA GLY A 166 -2.65 -14.71 -13.88
C GLY A 166 -2.66 -13.60 -14.92
N GLY A 167 -2.53 -12.33 -14.53
CA GLY A 167 -2.56 -11.25 -15.50
C GLY A 167 -2.26 -9.86 -14.95
N LEU A 168 -2.50 -8.89 -15.80
CA LEU A 168 -2.41 -7.46 -15.49
C LEU A 168 -3.74 -6.79 -15.83
N GLY A 169 -4.20 -5.91 -14.96
CA GLY A 169 -5.23 -4.91 -15.27
C GLY A 169 -4.57 -3.60 -15.68
N ARG A 170 -5.13 -2.93 -16.68
CA ARG A 170 -4.76 -1.58 -17.08
C ARG A 170 -5.99 -0.69 -16.96
N ILE A 171 -5.85 0.42 -16.28
CA ILE A 171 -6.85 1.49 -16.23
C ILE A 171 -6.18 2.74 -16.78
N GLU A 172 -6.76 3.30 -17.83
CA GLU A 172 -6.25 4.53 -18.43
C GLU A 172 -6.47 5.71 -17.47
N TYR A 173 -5.40 6.43 -17.14
CA TYR A 173 -5.45 7.55 -16.18
C TYR A 173 -6.35 8.70 -16.66
N SER A 174 -6.28 9.02 -17.96
CA SER A 174 -7.07 10.09 -18.59
C SER A 174 -8.54 9.71 -18.77
N ASN A 175 -8.85 8.41 -18.78
CA ASN A 175 -10.21 7.89 -18.95
C ASN A 175 -10.37 6.58 -18.17
N THR A 176 -10.72 6.68 -16.91
CA THR A 176 -10.86 5.52 -16.01
C THR A 176 -11.96 4.54 -16.43
N ASN A 177 -12.83 4.88 -17.40
CA ASN A 177 -13.77 3.94 -18.00
C ASN A 177 -13.09 2.98 -19.01
N ASN A 178 -11.87 3.30 -19.46
CA ASN A 178 -11.11 2.42 -20.34
C ASN A 178 -10.29 1.43 -19.52
N VAL A 179 -10.85 0.26 -19.32
CA VAL A 179 -10.27 -0.81 -18.51
C VAL A 179 -9.96 -2.00 -19.39
N GLN A 180 -8.74 -2.51 -19.29
CA GLN A 180 -8.26 -3.65 -20.07
C GLN A 180 -7.67 -4.72 -19.16
N TYR A 181 -7.89 -5.97 -19.49
CA TYR A 181 -7.25 -7.11 -18.86
C TYR A 181 -6.32 -7.81 -19.83
N MET A 182 -5.09 -8.04 -19.39
CA MET A 182 -4.06 -8.74 -20.14
C MET A 182 -3.67 -10.02 -19.42
N ARG A 183 -4.02 -11.15 -19.98
CA ARG A 183 -3.60 -12.46 -19.46
C ARG A 183 -2.14 -12.70 -19.76
N LEU A 184 -1.35 -13.05 -18.77
CA LEU A 184 0.03 -13.51 -18.99
C LEU A 184 0.00 -14.94 -19.53
N LYS A 185 0.66 -15.16 -20.65
CA LYS A 185 0.90 -16.53 -21.15
C LYS A 185 1.89 -17.20 -20.22
N LYS A 186 1.60 -18.45 -19.87
CA LYS A 186 2.54 -19.31 -19.13
C LYS A 186 3.72 -19.67 -19.99
#